data_1535ed8d519edca2f85920d14793921b
#
_entry.id   1535ed8d519edca2f85920d14793921b
#
_cell.length_a   1.000
_cell.length_b   1.000
_cell.length_c   1.000
_cell.angle_alpha   90.00
_cell.angle_beta   90.00
_cell.angle_gamma   90.00
#
_symmetry.space_group_name_H-M   'P 1'
#
loop_
_entity.id
_entity.type
_entity.pdbx_description
1 polymer ?
#
loop_
_entity_poly.entity_id
_entity_poly.type
_entity_poly.pdbx_seq_one_letter_code
_entity_poly.pdbx_strand_id
1 'polypeptide(L)'
;VVEGRGPSTRLPSLGAGRRARFPGQPPLRAFLLGLVTGIVYFIGTIYWTGTVVATFGQLPTPIAVFAMLLLAAYLALYPAFAALITSYLIARAGAAALFFAPAAWVATEFLRGYLFGGFPWVPLGNSQVTVLPVAQFASVVGVYGLSALVAFVSAGIAYALLTTARQRIKAIAAVVVVLGAVAGWGTWRIADGSLTREGTPIRVGLVQGNIAQEIKWRPEQARTIFTTYVAMTRDVVRRGAQFVIWPESSTPFTFEGHPTGEPAMRDLAREVGVPILFGSDQEVRDGVERHYNAAFQLAPDGTTAAVYRKIHLVPFGEFVPLADWLSLFPPLVGLAGFGPFSPGDSTVVLPIGMHRASTAICYEVVYPSLVREAVLAGSELLTTITNDAWYGHSSAPYQHFAMASMRAIEHGRYMARAANTGISGVIDPYGRVVARSAIFEQVGLVEEARFLTGRTVYTAIGDIVAYLAMAIVLLALFFVRRVRL
;
A
#
# COMPACT_ATOMS: atom_id res chain seq x y z
N VAL A 1 19.64 76.06 -53.19
CA VAL A 1 18.76 75.96 -52.05
C VAL A 1 17.96 74.66 -52.16
N VAL A 2 18.37 73.63 -51.49
CA VAL A 2 17.61 72.36 -51.40
C VAL A 2 17.57 71.98 -49.91
N GLU A 3 16.37 72.03 -49.35
CA GLU A 3 16.11 71.60 -48.00
C GLU A 3 16.13 70.06 -47.90
N GLY A 4 17.03 69.52 -47.08
CA GLY A 4 17.07 68.12 -46.74
C GLY A 4 16.17 67.83 -45.53
N ARG A 5 15.12 67.01 -45.72
CA ARG A 5 14.36 66.42 -44.63
C ARG A 5 15.04 65.09 -44.20
N GLY A 6 15.63 65.07 -43.00
CA GLY A 6 16.12 63.83 -42.39
C GLY A 6 14.97 62.91 -41.92
N PRO A 7 15.14 61.56 -41.95
CA PRO A 7 14.15 60.61 -41.50
C PRO A 7 14.10 60.54 -39.95
N SER A 8 12.90 60.81 -39.39
CA SER A 8 12.65 60.60 -37.95
C SER A 8 12.58 59.10 -37.64
N THR A 9 13.59 58.57 -36.99
CA THR A 9 13.57 57.24 -36.40
C THR A 9 12.66 57.24 -35.17
N ARG A 10 11.37 56.91 -35.37
CA ARG A 10 10.51 56.50 -34.24
C ARG A 10 10.92 55.10 -33.84
N LEU A 11 11.47 54.96 -32.61
CA LEU A 11 11.60 53.68 -31.92
C LEU A 11 10.20 53.04 -31.79
N PRO A 12 10.01 51.76 -32.13
CA PRO A 12 8.76 51.10 -31.92
C PRO A 12 8.47 51.01 -30.42
N SER A 13 7.35 51.56 -30.00
CA SER A 13 6.79 51.38 -28.66
C SER A 13 6.72 49.89 -28.34
N LEU A 14 7.40 49.45 -27.31
CA LEU A 14 7.25 48.14 -26.73
C LEU A 14 5.80 48.00 -26.26
N GLY A 15 4.96 47.52 -27.19
CA GLY A 15 3.56 47.26 -26.97
C GLY A 15 3.36 46.21 -25.91
N ALA A 16 2.39 46.52 -25.05
CA ALA A 16 1.87 45.75 -23.97
C ALA A 16 1.92 44.23 -24.18
N GLY A 17 2.48 43.58 -23.19
CA GLY A 17 2.31 42.20 -22.81
C GLY A 17 1.65 41.20 -23.78
N ARG A 18 2.39 40.65 -24.73
CA ARG A 18 2.07 39.34 -25.29
C ARG A 18 2.25 38.35 -24.13
N ARG A 19 1.13 37.95 -23.47
CA ARG A 19 1.09 36.74 -22.69
C ARG A 19 1.65 35.63 -23.58
N ALA A 20 2.82 35.10 -23.25
CA ALA A 20 3.37 33.95 -23.93
C ALA A 20 2.29 32.87 -23.89
N ARG A 21 1.58 32.65 -25.00
CA ARG A 21 0.73 31.47 -25.17
C ARG A 21 1.72 30.32 -25.27
N PHE A 22 1.91 29.60 -24.14
CA PHE A 22 2.51 28.29 -24.24
C PHE A 22 1.57 27.46 -25.13
N PRO A 23 1.99 26.98 -26.27
CA PRO A 23 1.21 26.02 -27.02
C PRO A 23 1.14 24.79 -26.14
N GLY A 24 -0.03 24.55 -25.51
CA GLY A 24 -0.26 23.30 -24.77
C GLY A 24 0.14 22.15 -25.71
N GLN A 25 0.85 21.17 -25.21
CA GLN A 25 1.15 19.97 -26.00
C GLN A 25 -0.16 19.41 -26.52
N PRO A 26 -0.22 18.91 -27.77
CA PRO A 26 -1.41 18.23 -28.26
C PRO A 26 -1.86 17.18 -27.22
N PRO A 27 -3.14 17.08 -26.89
CA PRO A 27 -3.64 16.17 -25.85
C PRO A 27 -3.13 14.74 -25.97
N LEU A 28 -3.06 14.24 -27.20
CA LEU A 28 -2.51 12.90 -27.49
C LEU A 28 -1.04 12.79 -27.10
N ARG A 29 -0.23 13.83 -27.37
CA ARG A 29 1.20 13.80 -26.99
C ARG A 29 1.38 13.79 -25.48
N ALA A 30 0.58 14.55 -24.73
CA ALA A 30 0.64 14.54 -23.26
C ALA A 30 0.23 13.18 -22.71
N PHE A 31 -0.84 12.59 -23.26
CA PHE A 31 -1.26 11.23 -22.90
C PHE A 31 -0.15 10.20 -23.17
N LEU A 32 0.46 10.22 -24.35
CA LEU A 32 1.53 9.29 -24.72
C LEU A 32 2.76 9.46 -23.84
N LEU A 33 3.16 10.68 -23.48
CA LEU A 33 4.26 10.92 -22.54
C LEU A 33 3.93 10.40 -21.15
N GLY A 34 2.71 10.62 -20.66
CA GLY A 34 2.23 10.04 -19.41
C GLY A 34 2.20 8.52 -19.44
N LEU A 35 1.79 7.94 -20.57
CA LEU A 35 1.75 6.49 -20.77
C LEU A 35 3.17 5.89 -20.73
N VAL A 36 4.12 6.47 -21.46
CA VAL A 36 5.53 6.02 -21.44
C VAL A 36 6.11 6.14 -20.03
N THR A 37 5.88 7.28 -19.36
CA THR A 37 6.32 7.46 -17.97
C THR A 37 5.72 6.39 -17.06
N GLY A 38 4.42 6.11 -17.21
CA GLY A 38 3.73 5.08 -16.44
C GLY A 38 4.27 3.69 -16.73
N ILE A 39 4.53 3.33 -17.99
CA ILE A 39 5.10 2.03 -18.37
C ILE A 39 6.48 1.85 -17.71
N VAL A 40 7.36 2.84 -17.83
CA VAL A 40 8.70 2.78 -17.21
C VAL A 40 8.58 2.65 -15.69
N TYR A 41 7.71 3.43 -15.05
CA TYR A 41 7.48 3.38 -13.62
C TYR A 41 6.97 2.00 -13.18
N PHE A 42 5.94 1.47 -13.84
CA PHE A 42 5.34 0.20 -13.43
C PHE A 42 6.21 -1.00 -13.79
N ILE A 43 6.89 -1.01 -14.95
CA ILE A 43 7.89 -2.06 -15.21
C ILE A 43 8.94 -2.09 -14.10
N GLY A 44 9.47 -0.93 -13.68
CA GLY A 44 10.46 -0.86 -12.60
C GLY A 44 9.93 -1.28 -11.23
N THR A 45 8.65 -1.09 -10.96
CA THR A 45 8.07 -1.36 -9.63
C THR A 45 7.39 -2.72 -9.50
N ILE A 46 6.84 -3.30 -10.59
CA ILE A 46 6.07 -4.54 -10.54
C ILE A 46 6.64 -5.66 -11.41
N TYR A 47 7.91 -5.58 -11.88
CA TYR A 47 8.55 -6.62 -12.70
C TYR A 47 8.43 -8.02 -12.09
N TRP A 48 8.40 -8.10 -10.78
CA TRP A 48 8.27 -9.33 -10.01
C TRP A 48 6.97 -10.11 -10.31
N THR A 49 5.92 -9.45 -10.79
CA THR A 49 4.67 -10.12 -11.16
C THR A 49 4.88 -11.12 -12.30
N GLY A 50 5.79 -10.83 -13.22
CA GLY A 50 6.19 -11.77 -14.27
C GLY A 50 6.80 -13.06 -13.70
N THR A 51 7.66 -12.93 -12.68
CA THR A 51 8.23 -14.10 -11.98
C THR A 51 7.16 -14.92 -11.28
N VAL A 52 6.22 -14.25 -10.59
CA VAL A 52 5.09 -14.90 -9.91
C VAL A 52 4.26 -15.72 -10.89
N VAL A 53 3.89 -15.11 -12.03
CA VAL A 53 3.08 -15.77 -13.08
C VAL A 53 3.84 -16.93 -13.72
N ALA A 54 5.15 -16.79 -13.97
CA ALA A 54 5.95 -17.88 -14.54
C ALA A 54 6.09 -19.06 -13.58
N THR A 55 6.44 -18.78 -12.31
CA THR A 55 6.76 -19.81 -11.32
C THR A 55 5.50 -20.51 -10.81
N PHE A 56 4.50 -19.75 -10.39
CA PHE A 56 3.31 -20.32 -9.72
C PHE A 56 2.12 -20.50 -10.67
N GLY A 57 2.02 -19.66 -11.72
CA GLY A 57 1.06 -19.87 -12.79
C GLY A 57 1.50 -20.94 -13.80
N GLN A 58 2.71 -21.48 -13.66
CA GLN A 58 3.30 -22.50 -14.55
C GLN A 58 3.23 -22.11 -16.04
N LEU A 59 3.28 -20.81 -16.32
CA LEU A 59 3.26 -20.31 -17.68
C LEU A 59 4.67 -20.18 -18.25
N PRO A 60 4.84 -20.41 -19.58
CA PRO A 60 6.10 -20.12 -20.25
C PRO A 60 6.53 -18.66 -20.01
N THR A 61 7.83 -18.46 -19.75
CA THR A 61 8.38 -17.11 -19.43
C THR A 61 7.95 -16.01 -20.40
N PRO A 62 7.89 -16.22 -21.74
CA PRO A 62 7.43 -15.16 -22.64
C PRO A 62 5.98 -14.74 -22.38
N ILE A 63 5.10 -15.67 -22.04
CA ILE A 63 3.68 -15.38 -21.71
C ILE A 63 3.59 -14.65 -20.38
N ALA A 64 4.36 -15.06 -19.38
CA ALA A 64 4.42 -14.41 -18.08
C ALA A 64 4.93 -12.95 -18.18
N VAL A 65 5.98 -12.73 -18.99
CA VAL A 65 6.49 -11.37 -19.28
C VAL A 65 5.43 -10.53 -20.01
N PHE A 66 4.75 -11.12 -21.00
CA PHE A 66 3.68 -10.44 -21.71
C PHE A 66 2.52 -10.02 -20.75
N ALA A 67 2.10 -10.92 -19.86
CA ALA A 67 1.09 -10.63 -18.85
C ALA A 67 1.53 -9.48 -17.91
N MET A 68 2.77 -9.47 -17.45
CA MET A 68 3.36 -8.40 -16.66
C MET A 68 3.36 -7.06 -17.42
N LEU A 69 3.76 -7.08 -18.71
CA LEU A 69 3.75 -5.89 -19.56
C LEU A 69 2.32 -5.37 -19.80
N LEU A 70 1.35 -6.25 -19.94
CA LEU A 70 -0.07 -5.89 -20.07
C LEU A 70 -0.58 -5.22 -18.79
N LEU A 71 -0.24 -5.77 -17.63
CA LEU A 71 -0.55 -5.15 -16.34
C LEU A 71 0.12 -3.77 -16.20
N ALA A 72 1.40 -3.67 -16.54
CA ALA A 72 2.11 -2.39 -16.51
C ALA A 72 1.49 -1.36 -17.47
N ALA A 73 1.08 -1.77 -18.67
CA ALA A 73 0.39 -0.91 -19.63
C ALA A 73 -0.98 -0.44 -19.11
N TYR A 74 -1.76 -1.34 -18.51
CA TYR A 74 -3.02 -0.98 -17.84
C TYR A 74 -2.80 0.05 -16.73
N LEU A 75 -1.87 -0.21 -15.83
CA LEU A 75 -1.56 0.71 -14.73
C LEU A 75 -1.00 2.05 -15.24
N ALA A 76 -0.29 2.06 -16.35
CA ALA A 76 0.23 3.27 -16.99
C ALA A 76 -0.86 4.20 -17.55
N LEU A 77 -2.07 3.72 -17.74
CA LEU A 77 -3.21 4.56 -18.14
C LEU A 77 -3.50 5.66 -17.10
N TYR A 78 -3.30 5.38 -15.81
CA TYR A 78 -3.60 6.34 -14.74
C TYR A 78 -2.68 7.57 -14.79
N PRO A 79 -1.35 7.48 -14.82
CA PRO A 79 -0.49 8.64 -15.07
C PRO A 79 -0.69 9.26 -16.46
N ALA A 80 -1.09 8.47 -17.48
CA ALA A 80 -1.42 9.02 -18.80
C ALA A 80 -2.64 9.94 -18.73
N PHE A 81 -3.70 9.56 -18.02
CA PHE A 81 -4.86 10.40 -17.79
C PHE A 81 -4.55 11.62 -16.93
N ALA A 82 -3.69 11.48 -15.89
CA ALA A 82 -3.25 12.62 -15.10
C ALA A 82 -2.50 13.66 -15.97
N ALA A 83 -1.61 13.20 -16.86
CA ALA A 83 -0.90 14.05 -17.80
C ALA A 83 -1.83 14.71 -18.82
N LEU A 84 -2.81 13.96 -19.36
CA LEU A 84 -3.83 14.47 -20.26
C LEU A 84 -4.66 15.59 -19.63
N ILE A 85 -5.18 15.36 -18.42
CA ILE A 85 -5.97 16.34 -17.65
C ILE A 85 -5.15 17.60 -17.41
N THR A 86 -3.92 17.43 -16.91
CA THR A 86 -3.00 18.55 -16.62
C THR A 86 -2.71 19.37 -17.90
N SER A 87 -2.38 18.71 -19.01
CA SER A 87 -2.10 19.37 -20.27
C SER A 87 -3.32 20.11 -20.80
N TYR A 88 -4.51 19.53 -20.70
CA TYR A 88 -5.77 20.17 -21.10
C TYR A 88 -6.03 21.45 -20.31
N LEU A 89 -5.78 21.45 -19.01
CA LEU A 89 -5.93 22.62 -18.15
C LEU A 89 -4.88 23.69 -18.46
N ILE A 90 -3.61 23.31 -18.70
CA ILE A 90 -2.54 24.23 -19.10
C ILE A 90 -2.88 24.94 -20.43
N ALA A 91 -3.38 24.20 -21.41
CA ALA A 91 -3.73 24.77 -22.73
C ALA A 91 -4.80 25.87 -22.62
N ARG A 92 -5.62 25.88 -21.58
CA ARG A 92 -6.73 26.81 -21.40
C ARG A 92 -6.48 27.89 -20.33
N ALA A 93 -5.83 27.53 -19.24
CA ALA A 93 -5.60 28.42 -18.09
C ALA A 93 -4.13 28.87 -17.96
N GLY A 94 -3.26 28.42 -18.87
CA GLY A 94 -1.83 28.76 -18.87
C GLY A 94 -1.01 27.95 -17.84
N ALA A 95 0.29 28.33 -17.67
CA ALA A 95 1.24 27.59 -16.86
C ALA A 95 0.80 27.40 -15.38
N ALA A 96 0.03 28.33 -14.82
CA ALA A 96 -0.48 28.23 -13.46
C ALA A 96 -1.38 26.99 -13.24
N ALA A 97 -1.95 26.43 -14.32
CA ALA A 97 -2.73 25.20 -14.25
C ALA A 97 -1.87 23.96 -13.90
N LEU A 98 -0.54 24.06 -13.92
CA LEU A 98 0.33 23.01 -13.36
C LEU A 98 0.03 22.69 -11.88
N PHE A 99 -0.47 23.65 -11.12
CA PHE A 99 -0.85 23.42 -9.72
C PHE A 99 -2.12 22.55 -9.55
N PHE A 100 -2.80 22.19 -10.64
CA PHE A 100 -3.82 21.14 -10.64
C PHE A 100 -3.23 19.73 -10.88
N ALA A 101 -1.96 19.61 -11.27
CA ALA A 101 -1.32 18.32 -11.48
C ALA A 101 -1.33 17.40 -10.23
N PRO A 102 -1.11 17.90 -8.99
CA PRO A 102 -1.27 17.09 -7.80
C PRO A 102 -2.67 16.47 -7.65
N ALA A 103 -3.72 17.26 -7.91
CA ALA A 103 -5.09 16.77 -7.85
C ALA A 103 -5.37 15.75 -8.97
N ALA A 104 -4.89 15.99 -10.19
CA ALA A 104 -5.03 15.06 -11.30
C ALA A 104 -4.32 13.73 -11.02
N TRP A 105 -3.11 13.78 -10.45
CA TRP A 105 -2.37 12.58 -10.04
C TRP A 105 -3.12 11.80 -8.98
N VAL A 106 -3.47 12.43 -7.87
CA VAL A 106 -4.16 11.78 -6.75
C VAL A 106 -5.50 11.20 -7.16
N ALA A 107 -6.29 11.92 -7.97
CA ALA A 107 -7.57 11.43 -8.46
C ALA A 107 -7.41 10.13 -9.26
N THR A 108 -6.44 10.07 -10.18
CA THR A 108 -6.19 8.87 -10.98
C THR A 108 -5.53 7.76 -10.16
N GLU A 109 -4.60 8.07 -9.26
CA GLU A 109 -3.97 7.10 -8.36
C GLU A 109 -4.99 6.47 -7.40
N PHE A 110 -5.92 7.24 -6.88
CA PHE A 110 -7.02 6.74 -6.05
C PHE A 110 -7.92 5.78 -6.85
N LEU A 111 -8.34 6.16 -8.06
CA LEU A 111 -9.13 5.29 -8.93
C LEU A 111 -8.41 3.96 -9.24
N ARG A 112 -7.09 3.97 -9.37
CA ARG A 112 -6.27 2.77 -9.54
C ARG A 112 -6.43 1.79 -8.37
N GLY A 113 -6.72 2.27 -7.19
CA GLY A 113 -6.94 1.46 -6.00
C GLY A 113 -8.29 0.75 -5.94
N TYR A 114 -9.24 1.10 -6.84
CA TYR A 114 -10.61 0.57 -6.78
C TYR A 114 -11.12 -0.02 -8.08
N LEU A 115 -10.74 0.53 -9.24
CA LEU A 115 -11.24 0.06 -10.53
C LEU A 115 -10.72 -1.35 -10.83
N PHE A 116 -11.62 -2.22 -11.31
CA PHE A 116 -11.34 -3.62 -11.67
C PHE A 116 -10.73 -4.46 -10.54
N GLY A 117 -11.19 -4.24 -9.31
CA GLY A 117 -10.68 -4.89 -8.11
C GLY A 117 -9.53 -4.15 -7.43
N GLY A 118 -8.99 -3.12 -8.09
CA GLY A 118 -7.95 -2.25 -7.54
C GLY A 118 -6.56 -2.85 -7.50
N PHE A 119 -5.55 -1.99 -7.70
CA PHE A 119 -4.14 -2.34 -7.51
C PHE A 119 -3.39 -1.17 -6.86
N PRO A 120 -3.59 -0.91 -5.54
CA PRO A 120 -2.98 0.21 -4.83
C PRO A 120 -1.53 -0.07 -4.42
N TRP A 121 -0.80 -0.86 -5.20
CA TRP A 121 0.61 -1.16 -4.94
C TRP A 121 1.47 0.06 -5.18
N VAL A 122 2.37 0.37 -4.23
CA VAL A 122 3.30 1.52 -4.23
C VAL A 122 2.69 2.84 -4.75
N PRO A 123 1.70 3.45 -4.06
CA PRO A 123 1.32 4.83 -4.33
C PRO A 123 2.55 5.75 -4.29
N LEU A 124 2.53 6.84 -5.04
CA LEU A 124 3.67 7.75 -5.13
C LEU A 124 4.13 8.26 -3.75
N GLY A 125 3.19 8.52 -2.85
CA GLY A 125 3.46 8.93 -1.48
C GLY A 125 4.24 7.90 -0.66
N ASN A 126 4.15 6.62 -1.01
CA ASN A 126 4.87 5.56 -0.32
C ASN A 126 6.40 5.66 -0.50
N SER A 127 6.87 6.34 -1.55
CA SER A 127 8.29 6.65 -1.75
C SER A 127 8.90 7.47 -0.60
N GLN A 128 8.06 8.11 0.23
CA GLN A 128 8.50 8.95 1.34
C GLN A 128 8.60 8.20 2.67
N VAL A 129 8.25 6.92 2.73
CA VAL A 129 8.18 6.15 3.99
C VAL A 129 9.49 6.13 4.76
N THR A 130 10.64 6.16 4.07
CA THR A 130 11.98 6.19 4.68
C THR A 130 12.44 7.60 5.05
N VAL A 131 11.77 8.65 4.55
CA VAL A 131 12.03 10.05 4.90
C VAL A 131 11.10 10.41 6.06
N LEU A 132 11.39 9.86 7.25
CA LEU A 132 10.49 9.90 8.39
C LEU A 132 9.88 11.27 8.70
N PRO A 133 10.63 12.41 8.67
CA PRO A 133 10.04 13.72 8.90
C PRO A 133 8.91 14.07 7.91
N VAL A 134 9.07 13.70 6.64
CA VAL A 134 8.04 13.93 5.61
C VAL A 134 6.92 12.92 5.75
N ALA A 135 7.24 11.66 6.01
CA ALA A 135 6.27 10.57 6.16
C ALA A 135 5.25 10.82 7.27
N GLN A 136 5.65 11.57 8.34
CA GLN A 136 4.71 11.92 9.43
C GLN A 136 3.44 12.61 8.91
N PHE A 137 3.53 13.33 7.81
CA PHE A 137 2.38 14.02 7.22
C PHE A 137 1.26 13.06 6.80
N ALA A 138 1.57 11.77 6.56
CA ALA A 138 0.56 10.74 6.33
C ALA A 138 -0.43 10.58 7.50
N SER A 139 -0.03 10.88 8.74
CA SER A 139 -0.96 10.85 9.87
C SER A 139 -2.05 11.95 9.82
N VAL A 140 -1.89 12.93 8.92
CA VAL A 140 -2.87 14.01 8.69
C VAL A 140 -3.65 13.75 7.38
N VAL A 141 -2.94 13.45 6.29
CA VAL A 141 -3.50 13.45 4.93
C VAL A 141 -3.49 12.08 4.25
N GLY A 142 -2.99 11.03 4.92
CA GLY A 142 -2.81 9.69 4.34
C GLY A 142 -1.74 9.62 3.25
N VAL A 143 -1.53 8.44 2.70
CA VAL A 143 -0.57 8.22 1.61
C VAL A 143 -0.91 9.02 0.36
N TYR A 144 -2.19 9.25 0.07
CA TYR A 144 -2.62 10.04 -1.08
C TYR A 144 -2.27 11.53 -0.93
N GLY A 145 -2.29 12.05 0.30
CA GLY A 145 -1.80 13.41 0.57
C GLY A 145 -0.28 13.53 0.42
N LEU A 146 0.48 12.49 0.77
CA LEU A 146 1.92 12.44 0.44
C LEU A 146 2.15 12.35 -1.07
N SER A 147 1.33 11.61 -1.82
CA SER A 147 1.36 11.61 -3.28
C SER A 147 1.12 13.01 -3.85
N ALA A 148 0.13 13.75 -3.28
CA ALA A 148 -0.11 15.14 -3.64
C ALA A 148 1.11 16.04 -3.37
N LEU A 149 1.79 15.85 -2.23
CA LEU A 149 2.99 16.62 -1.88
C LEU A 149 4.13 16.39 -2.88
N VAL A 150 4.41 15.14 -3.25
CA VAL A 150 5.45 14.80 -4.24
C VAL A 150 5.10 15.38 -5.61
N ALA A 151 3.84 15.26 -6.04
CA ALA A 151 3.36 15.83 -7.28
C ALA A 151 3.39 17.38 -7.25
N PHE A 152 3.12 18.02 -6.09
CA PHE A 152 3.23 19.46 -5.91
C PHE A 152 4.66 19.96 -6.09
N VAL A 153 5.64 19.26 -5.54
CA VAL A 153 7.07 19.58 -5.73
C VAL A 153 7.41 19.51 -7.21
N SER A 154 7.01 18.43 -7.88
CA SER A 154 7.24 18.25 -9.32
C SER A 154 6.58 19.36 -10.16
N ALA A 155 5.34 19.72 -9.85
CA ALA A 155 4.61 20.81 -10.50
C ALA A 155 5.27 22.17 -10.26
N GLY A 156 5.75 22.42 -9.04
CA GLY A 156 6.46 23.66 -8.67
C GLY A 156 7.79 23.83 -9.44
N ILE A 157 8.55 22.75 -9.56
CA ILE A 157 9.79 22.71 -10.36
C ILE A 157 9.48 22.98 -11.84
N ALA A 158 8.49 22.26 -12.40
CA ALA A 158 8.07 22.45 -13.79
C ALA A 158 7.61 23.90 -14.06
N TYR A 159 6.81 24.45 -13.14
CA TYR A 159 6.36 25.84 -13.24
C TYR A 159 7.54 26.82 -13.17
N ALA A 160 8.51 26.59 -12.29
CA ALA A 160 9.69 27.43 -12.18
C ALA A 160 10.54 27.44 -13.46
N LEU A 161 10.64 26.30 -14.17
CA LEU A 161 11.35 26.20 -15.44
C LEU A 161 10.65 26.91 -16.60
N LEU A 162 9.33 27.03 -16.53
CA LEU A 162 8.47 27.55 -17.62
C LEU A 162 8.10 29.03 -17.46
N THR A 163 8.51 29.71 -16.37
CA THR A 163 8.03 31.05 -16.05
C THR A 163 9.15 32.09 -15.88
N THR A 164 8.77 33.36 -15.69
CA THR A 164 9.69 34.48 -15.49
C THR A 164 10.46 34.33 -14.19
N ALA A 165 11.63 35.01 -14.09
CA ALA A 165 12.47 34.95 -12.89
C ALA A 165 11.73 35.25 -11.59
N ARG A 166 10.82 36.24 -11.58
CA ARG A 166 10.01 36.60 -10.41
C ARG A 166 9.03 35.47 -10.02
N GLN A 167 8.40 34.84 -11.01
CA GLN A 167 7.46 33.72 -10.79
C GLN A 167 8.20 32.47 -10.36
N ARG A 168 9.39 32.21 -10.93
CA ARG A 168 10.28 31.11 -10.55
C ARG A 168 10.66 31.19 -9.08
N ILE A 169 11.13 32.35 -8.62
CA ILE A 169 11.50 32.55 -7.21
C ILE A 169 10.30 32.28 -6.30
N LYS A 170 9.11 32.77 -6.64
CA LYS A 170 7.90 32.52 -5.85
C LYS A 170 7.53 31.04 -5.80
N ALA A 171 7.63 30.31 -6.92
CA ALA A 171 7.33 28.89 -6.98
C ALA A 171 8.32 28.07 -6.15
N ILE A 172 9.63 28.34 -6.29
CA ILE A 172 10.66 27.67 -5.50
C ILE A 172 10.47 27.98 -4.00
N ALA A 173 10.24 29.25 -3.65
CA ALA A 173 9.96 29.63 -2.27
C ALA A 173 8.75 28.90 -1.69
N ALA A 174 7.65 28.79 -2.44
CA ALA A 174 6.47 28.05 -2.02
C ALA A 174 6.76 26.56 -1.78
N VAL A 175 7.51 25.92 -2.68
CA VAL A 175 7.92 24.51 -2.51
C VAL A 175 8.80 24.35 -1.25
N VAL A 176 9.81 25.21 -1.09
CA VAL A 176 10.71 25.17 0.07
C VAL A 176 9.94 25.40 1.39
N VAL A 177 9.03 26.37 1.41
CA VAL A 177 8.22 26.67 2.61
C VAL A 177 7.31 25.47 2.96
N VAL A 178 6.62 24.90 1.99
CA VAL A 178 5.75 23.73 2.23
C VAL A 178 6.55 22.54 2.72
N LEU A 179 7.66 22.18 2.04
CA LEU A 179 8.53 21.08 2.46
C LEU A 179 9.14 21.34 3.83
N GLY A 180 9.62 22.57 4.07
CA GLY A 180 10.17 22.96 5.36
C GLY A 180 9.15 22.88 6.50
N ALA A 181 7.92 23.30 6.25
CA ALA A 181 6.83 23.19 7.23
C ALA A 181 6.47 21.73 7.52
N VAL A 182 6.31 20.90 6.48
CA VAL A 182 6.01 19.46 6.62
C VAL A 182 7.14 18.74 7.36
N ALA A 183 8.39 18.91 6.91
CA ALA A 183 9.54 18.24 7.52
C ALA A 183 9.82 18.77 8.94
N GLY A 184 9.68 20.08 9.18
CA GLY A 184 9.84 20.68 10.50
C GLY A 184 8.80 20.15 11.49
N TRP A 185 7.52 20.13 11.09
CA TRP A 185 6.46 19.55 11.90
C TRP A 185 6.69 18.04 12.17
N GLY A 186 7.05 17.28 11.15
CA GLY A 186 7.30 15.85 11.30
C GLY A 186 8.52 15.57 12.19
N THR A 187 9.58 16.38 12.10
CA THR A 187 10.75 16.29 12.99
C THR A 187 10.32 16.56 14.44
N TRP A 188 9.54 17.61 14.66
CA TRP A 188 8.99 17.91 15.98
C TRP A 188 8.15 16.77 16.53
N ARG A 189 7.23 16.21 15.71
CA ARG A 189 6.38 15.08 16.10
C ARG A 189 7.19 13.83 16.51
N ILE A 190 8.25 13.51 15.76
CA ILE A 190 9.16 12.40 16.09
C ILE A 190 9.95 12.68 17.38
N ALA A 191 10.41 13.92 17.57
CA ALA A 191 11.16 14.31 18.75
C ALA A 191 10.30 14.34 20.00
N ASP A 192 9.02 14.73 19.89
CA ASP A 192 8.04 14.65 20.97
C ASP A 192 7.92 13.20 21.49
N GLY A 193 7.88 12.21 20.60
CA GLY A 193 7.98 10.79 20.95
C GLY A 193 6.89 10.26 21.88
N SER A 194 5.78 10.97 22.08
CA SER A 194 4.69 10.62 23.01
C SER A 194 4.13 9.22 22.74
N LEU A 195 3.86 8.89 21.46
CA LEU A 195 3.26 7.61 21.06
C LEU A 195 4.13 6.37 21.37
N THR A 196 5.40 6.54 21.65
CA THR A 196 6.28 5.42 22.06
C THR A 196 6.44 5.34 23.59
N ARG A 197 5.90 6.27 24.34
CA ARG A 197 5.88 6.28 25.81
C ARG A 197 4.49 6.01 26.38
N GLU A 198 3.45 6.31 25.60
CA GLU A 198 2.06 6.11 26.00
C GLU A 198 1.60 4.66 25.75
N GLY A 199 0.44 4.31 26.31
CA GLY A 199 -0.21 3.03 26.12
C GLY A 199 0.42 1.88 26.90
N THR A 200 -0.25 0.76 26.90
CA THR A 200 0.16 -0.46 27.61
C THR A 200 1.17 -1.24 26.77
N PRO A 201 2.36 -1.55 27.28
CA PRO A 201 3.35 -2.33 26.55
C PRO A 201 2.93 -3.80 26.44
N ILE A 202 3.32 -4.44 25.35
CA ILE A 202 3.21 -5.87 25.11
C ILE A 202 4.43 -6.36 24.34
N ARG A 203 4.96 -7.51 24.72
CA ARG A 203 6.03 -8.17 23.96
C ARG A 203 5.43 -9.12 22.94
N VAL A 204 5.58 -8.79 21.65
CA VAL A 204 5.11 -9.62 20.55
C VAL A 204 6.18 -10.59 20.10
N GLY A 205 5.81 -11.86 19.90
CA GLY A 205 6.66 -12.89 19.32
C GLY A 205 6.27 -13.13 17.87
N LEU A 206 7.16 -12.79 16.92
CA LEU A 206 6.92 -13.00 15.50
C LEU A 206 7.67 -14.24 15.05
N VAL A 207 6.96 -15.20 14.46
CA VAL A 207 7.54 -16.48 14.02
C VAL A 207 7.66 -16.47 12.50
N GLN A 208 8.88 -16.50 11.98
CA GLN A 208 9.19 -16.62 10.56
C GLN A 208 9.71 -18.02 10.26
N GLY A 209 8.85 -18.89 9.71
CA GLY A 209 9.18 -20.31 9.51
C GLY A 209 10.12 -20.56 8.33
N ASN A 210 10.19 -19.65 7.39
CA ASN A 210 10.95 -19.76 6.13
C ASN A 210 10.63 -21.04 5.35
N ILE A 211 9.36 -21.36 5.25
CA ILE A 211 8.86 -22.53 4.54
C ILE A 211 8.74 -22.21 3.06
N ALA A 212 9.45 -22.95 2.21
CA ALA A 212 9.36 -22.77 0.76
C ALA A 212 7.96 -23.16 0.24
N GLN A 213 7.45 -22.39 -0.72
CA GLN A 213 6.06 -22.54 -1.20
C GLN A 213 5.84 -23.93 -1.83
N GLU A 214 6.85 -24.51 -2.48
CA GLU A 214 6.79 -25.79 -3.20
C GLU A 214 6.64 -26.99 -2.24
N ILE A 215 7.03 -26.86 -0.98
CA ILE A 215 6.95 -27.94 0.01
C ILE A 215 5.82 -27.75 1.02
N LYS A 216 5.27 -26.54 1.10
CA LYS A 216 4.33 -26.12 2.14
C LYS A 216 3.11 -27.02 2.26
N TRP A 217 2.60 -27.50 1.14
CA TRP A 217 1.38 -28.30 1.06
C TRP A 217 1.65 -29.80 0.81
N ARG A 218 2.92 -30.23 0.92
CA ARG A 218 3.25 -31.65 0.79
C ARG A 218 2.92 -32.39 2.08
N PRO A 219 2.06 -33.43 2.05
CA PRO A 219 1.68 -34.18 3.26
C PRO A 219 2.88 -34.71 4.05
N GLU A 220 3.96 -35.10 3.37
CA GLU A 220 5.19 -35.64 3.98
C GLU A 220 5.93 -34.57 4.81
N GLN A 221 5.75 -33.28 4.46
CA GLN A 221 6.38 -32.16 5.15
C GLN A 221 5.51 -31.57 6.27
N ALA A 222 4.23 -31.90 6.30
CA ALA A 222 3.28 -31.29 7.23
C ALA A 222 3.72 -31.37 8.69
N ARG A 223 4.20 -32.55 9.12
CA ARG A 223 4.70 -32.76 10.47
C ARG A 223 5.94 -31.91 10.76
N THR A 224 6.90 -31.87 9.85
CA THR A 224 8.13 -31.09 10.00
C THR A 224 7.82 -29.59 10.09
N ILE A 225 6.99 -29.08 9.19
CA ILE A 225 6.55 -27.69 9.17
C ILE A 225 5.88 -27.32 10.49
N PHE A 226 4.91 -28.11 10.92
CA PHE A 226 4.17 -27.86 12.15
C PHE A 226 5.08 -27.89 13.38
N THR A 227 5.94 -28.90 13.52
CA THR A 227 6.88 -28.99 14.65
C THR A 227 7.88 -27.84 14.68
N THR A 228 8.28 -27.31 13.52
CA THR A 228 9.11 -26.10 13.42
C THR A 228 8.41 -24.89 14.03
N TYR A 229 7.18 -24.61 13.65
CA TYR A 229 6.41 -23.50 14.20
C TYR A 229 6.16 -23.66 15.71
N VAL A 230 5.86 -24.89 16.17
CA VAL A 230 5.70 -25.20 17.60
C VAL A 230 6.99 -24.92 18.39
N ALA A 231 8.13 -25.41 17.89
CA ALA A 231 9.43 -25.18 18.54
C ALA A 231 9.79 -23.69 18.61
N MET A 232 9.58 -22.95 17.53
CA MET A 232 9.81 -21.50 17.47
C MET A 232 8.86 -20.74 18.39
N THR A 233 7.60 -21.16 18.51
CA THR A 233 6.63 -20.58 19.46
C THR A 233 7.11 -20.72 20.90
N ARG A 234 7.54 -21.92 21.29
CA ARG A 234 8.11 -22.15 22.63
C ARG A 234 9.33 -21.29 22.88
N ASP A 235 10.18 -21.10 21.86
CA ASP A 235 11.37 -20.27 21.98
C ASP A 235 11.03 -18.79 22.19
N VAL A 236 10.17 -18.19 21.38
CA VAL A 236 9.80 -16.78 21.54
C VAL A 236 9.06 -16.53 22.87
N VAL A 237 8.25 -17.49 23.35
CA VAL A 237 7.59 -17.38 24.66
C VAL A 237 8.60 -17.47 25.80
N ARG A 238 9.58 -18.39 25.75
CA ARG A 238 10.68 -18.43 26.74
C ARG A 238 11.49 -17.13 26.79
N ARG A 239 11.57 -16.42 25.65
CA ARG A 239 12.20 -15.09 25.54
C ARG A 239 11.27 -13.97 26.00
N GLY A 240 10.06 -14.30 26.48
CA GLY A 240 9.11 -13.39 27.10
C GLY A 240 8.07 -12.82 26.17
N ALA A 241 7.78 -13.44 25.03
CA ALA A 241 6.65 -13.04 24.21
C ALA A 241 5.33 -13.26 24.97
N GLN A 242 4.42 -12.28 24.89
CA GLN A 242 3.11 -12.28 25.54
C GLN A 242 1.98 -12.41 24.52
N PHE A 243 2.29 -12.31 23.24
CA PHE A 243 1.40 -12.54 22.11
C PHE A 243 2.24 -13.08 20.94
N VAL A 244 1.88 -14.24 20.41
CA VAL A 244 2.63 -14.89 19.32
C VAL A 244 1.87 -14.74 18.01
N ILE A 245 2.58 -14.42 16.94
CA ILE A 245 2.01 -14.22 15.61
C ILE A 245 2.77 -15.09 14.61
N TRP A 246 2.02 -16.00 13.94
CA TRP A 246 2.51 -16.79 12.81
C TRP A 246 2.10 -16.16 11.48
N PRO A 247 2.76 -16.51 10.39
CA PRO A 247 2.41 -16.01 9.04
C PRO A 247 1.06 -16.48 8.51
N GLU A 248 0.69 -15.95 7.35
CA GLU A 248 -0.43 -16.40 6.54
C GLU A 248 -0.28 -17.87 6.13
N SER A 249 -1.40 -18.63 6.19
CA SER A 249 -1.46 -20.07 5.87
C SER A 249 -0.28 -20.84 6.47
N SER A 250 0.03 -20.62 7.75
CA SER A 250 1.18 -21.20 8.44
C SER A 250 0.96 -22.64 8.88
N THR A 251 -0.29 -23.06 9.03
CA THR A 251 -0.63 -24.46 9.25
C THR A 251 -0.62 -25.22 7.92
N PRO A 252 0.04 -26.40 7.86
CA PRO A 252 0.05 -27.22 6.64
C PRO A 252 -1.22 -28.11 6.54
N PHE A 253 -2.33 -27.64 7.12
CA PHE A 253 -3.63 -28.29 7.16
C PHE A 253 -4.71 -27.24 7.44
N THR A 254 -5.94 -27.52 7.07
CA THR A 254 -7.11 -26.75 7.48
C THR A 254 -7.30 -26.92 8.99
N PHE A 255 -7.26 -25.80 9.75
CA PHE A 255 -7.22 -25.87 11.21
C PHE A 255 -8.46 -26.51 11.80
N GLU A 256 -9.64 -25.95 11.52
CA GLU A 256 -10.91 -26.45 12.08
C GLU A 256 -11.25 -27.82 11.52
N GLY A 257 -11.58 -28.76 12.42
CA GLY A 257 -11.94 -30.13 12.07
C GLY A 257 -10.77 -31.05 11.74
N HIS A 258 -9.50 -30.57 11.74
CA HIS A 258 -8.37 -31.45 11.51
C HIS A 258 -8.12 -32.36 12.71
N PRO A 259 -8.14 -33.70 12.53
CA PRO A 259 -8.25 -34.64 13.65
C PRO A 259 -7.06 -34.59 14.64
N THR A 260 -5.88 -34.18 14.20
CA THR A 260 -4.68 -34.12 15.06
C THR A 260 -4.12 -32.70 15.16
N GLY A 261 -4.26 -31.88 14.11
CA GLY A 261 -3.67 -30.55 14.04
C GLY A 261 -4.42 -29.54 14.91
N GLU A 262 -5.74 -29.57 14.90
CA GLU A 262 -6.55 -28.68 15.75
C GLU A 262 -6.31 -28.94 17.25
N PRO A 263 -6.39 -30.17 17.77
CA PRO A 263 -6.05 -30.44 19.18
C PRO A 263 -4.63 -30.00 19.52
N ALA A 264 -3.64 -30.29 18.67
CA ALA A 264 -2.25 -29.94 18.92
C ALA A 264 -2.01 -28.41 18.99
N MET A 265 -2.71 -27.62 18.17
CA MET A 265 -2.67 -26.14 18.25
C MET A 265 -3.30 -25.62 19.54
N ARG A 266 -4.44 -26.19 19.95
CA ARG A 266 -5.13 -25.83 21.18
C ARG A 266 -4.29 -26.21 22.43
N ASP A 267 -3.64 -27.35 22.38
CA ASP A 267 -2.71 -27.79 23.45
C ASP A 267 -1.47 -26.89 23.51
N LEU A 268 -0.91 -26.47 22.36
CA LEU A 268 0.17 -25.51 22.34
C LEU A 268 -0.24 -24.19 23.00
N ALA A 269 -1.43 -23.65 22.69
CA ALA A 269 -1.90 -22.42 23.31
C ALA A 269 -2.00 -22.55 24.83
N ARG A 270 -2.54 -23.68 25.34
CA ARG A 270 -2.63 -23.97 26.77
C ARG A 270 -1.24 -24.12 27.42
N GLU A 271 -0.33 -24.81 26.72
CA GLU A 271 1.05 -25.02 27.19
C GLU A 271 1.81 -23.71 27.36
N VAL A 272 1.75 -22.84 26.34
CA VAL A 272 2.52 -21.59 26.34
C VAL A 272 1.83 -20.47 27.13
N GLY A 273 0.53 -20.57 27.37
CA GLY A 273 -0.27 -19.66 28.20
C GLY A 273 -0.38 -18.23 27.65
N VAL A 274 -0.15 -18.02 26.35
CA VAL A 274 -0.28 -16.73 25.68
C VAL A 274 -1.16 -16.85 24.43
N PRO A 275 -1.83 -15.77 23.99
CA PRO A 275 -2.61 -15.79 22.75
C PRO A 275 -1.71 -16.08 21.54
N ILE A 276 -2.22 -16.87 20.59
CA ILE A 276 -1.55 -17.19 19.32
C ILE A 276 -2.44 -16.77 18.17
N LEU A 277 -1.94 -15.90 17.30
CA LEU A 277 -2.56 -15.53 15.99
C LEU A 277 -1.82 -16.31 14.90
N PHE A 278 -2.56 -17.00 14.03
CA PHE A 278 -1.96 -17.75 12.92
C PHE A 278 -2.89 -17.78 11.71
N GLY A 279 -2.30 -17.88 10.51
CA GLY A 279 -3.03 -18.07 9.27
C GLY A 279 -3.31 -19.54 9.00
N SER A 280 -4.53 -19.85 8.60
CA SER A 280 -4.98 -21.15 8.12
C SER A 280 -6.13 -21.00 7.14
N ASP A 281 -6.27 -21.92 6.21
CA ASP A 281 -7.47 -22.00 5.40
C ASP A 281 -8.66 -22.46 6.26
N GLN A 282 -9.86 -21.96 5.96
CA GLN A 282 -11.10 -22.31 6.62
C GLN A 282 -12.13 -22.82 5.60
N GLU A 283 -12.74 -23.95 5.86
CA GLU A 283 -13.88 -24.48 5.10
C GLU A 283 -15.16 -24.31 5.91
N VAL A 284 -16.19 -23.72 5.28
CA VAL A 284 -17.50 -23.53 5.91
C VAL A 284 -18.55 -24.18 5.01
N ARG A 285 -19.37 -25.06 5.59
CA ARG A 285 -20.44 -25.79 4.91
C ARG A 285 -21.78 -25.41 5.54
N ASP A 286 -22.39 -24.33 5.05
CA ASP A 286 -23.68 -23.80 5.46
C ASP A 286 -24.72 -23.89 4.31
N GLY A 287 -24.80 -25.04 3.63
CA GLY A 287 -25.57 -25.23 2.42
C GLY A 287 -24.82 -24.95 1.12
N VAL A 288 -23.80 -24.10 1.16
CA VAL A 288 -22.84 -23.85 0.09
C VAL A 288 -21.44 -24.02 0.67
N GLU A 289 -20.60 -24.78 -0.01
CA GLU A 289 -19.20 -24.93 0.40
C GLU A 289 -18.43 -23.65 0.08
N ARG A 290 -17.80 -23.06 1.10
CA ARG A 290 -17.00 -21.84 0.97
C ARG A 290 -15.62 -22.07 1.58
N HIS A 291 -14.59 -21.59 0.86
CA HIS A 291 -13.21 -21.64 1.31
C HIS A 291 -12.74 -20.21 1.60
N TYR A 292 -12.11 -20.01 2.77
CA TYR A 292 -11.61 -18.70 3.18
C TYR A 292 -10.11 -18.79 3.51
N ASN A 293 -9.35 -17.80 3.09
CA ASN A 293 -8.05 -17.51 3.68
C ASN A 293 -8.33 -16.79 5.00
N ALA A 294 -7.97 -17.40 6.14
CA ALA A 294 -8.38 -16.92 7.44
C ALA A 294 -7.22 -16.77 8.43
N ALA A 295 -7.40 -15.89 9.38
CA ALA A 295 -6.54 -15.75 10.56
C ALA A 295 -7.33 -16.16 11.80
N PHE A 296 -6.80 -17.13 12.52
CA PHE A 296 -7.37 -17.64 13.76
C PHE A 296 -6.59 -17.09 14.95
N GLN A 297 -7.30 -16.69 15.96
CA GLN A 297 -6.69 -16.39 17.27
C GLN A 297 -7.14 -17.40 18.29
N LEU A 298 -6.18 -18.10 18.89
CA LEU A 298 -6.42 -18.90 20.08
C LEU A 298 -6.13 -18.10 21.34
N ALA A 299 -7.02 -18.22 22.32
CA ALA A 299 -6.80 -17.72 23.67
C ALA A 299 -5.83 -18.64 24.43
N PRO A 300 -5.27 -18.20 25.59
CA PRO A 300 -4.38 -19.01 26.41
C PRO A 300 -4.98 -20.33 26.92
N ASP A 301 -6.31 -20.42 27.00
CA ASP A 301 -7.04 -21.66 27.37
C ASP A 301 -7.25 -22.63 26.21
N GLY A 302 -6.78 -22.26 24.99
CA GLY A 302 -6.90 -23.03 23.77
C GLY A 302 -8.25 -22.86 23.06
N THR A 303 -9.14 -22.00 23.54
CA THR A 303 -10.39 -21.67 22.82
C THR A 303 -10.11 -20.72 21.64
N THR A 304 -10.95 -20.77 20.62
CA THR A 304 -10.90 -19.82 19.51
C THR A 304 -11.52 -18.50 19.96
N ALA A 305 -10.70 -17.46 20.11
CA ALA A 305 -11.11 -16.14 20.57
C ALA A 305 -11.67 -15.27 19.43
N ALA A 306 -11.14 -15.41 18.22
CA ALA A 306 -11.59 -14.69 17.04
C ALA A 306 -11.15 -15.41 15.75
N VAL A 307 -11.90 -15.18 14.67
CA VAL A 307 -11.56 -15.60 13.30
C VAL A 307 -11.79 -14.42 12.39
N TYR A 308 -10.72 -14.02 11.67
CA TYR A 308 -10.80 -13.00 10.61
C TYR A 308 -10.66 -13.68 9.27
N ARG A 309 -11.55 -13.40 8.34
CA ARG A 309 -11.55 -13.89 6.97
C ARG A 309 -11.06 -12.78 6.04
N LYS A 310 -10.13 -13.11 5.15
CA LYS A 310 -9.58 -12.16 4.18
C LYS A 310 -10.69 -11.53 3.33
N ILE A 311 -10.77 -10.20 3.33
CA ILE A 311 -11.80 -9.43 2.61
C ILE A 311 -11.34 -9.12 1.18
N HIS A 312 -10.10 -8.61 1.03
CA HIS A 312 -9.52 -8.27 -0.26
C HIS A 312 -8.65 -9.40 -0.79
N LEU A 313 -9.24 -10.19 -1.67
CA LEU A 313 -8.56 -11.31 -2.33
C LEU A 313 -7.61 -10.83 -3.41
N VAL A 314 -6.53 -11.59 -3.61
CA VAL A 314 -5.53 -11.31 -4.66
C VAL A 314 -6.07 -11.75 -6.03
N PRO A 315 -6.22 -10.80 -6.99
CA PRO A 315 -6.64 -11.16 -8.35
C PRO A 315 -5.68 -12.17 -8.99
N PHE A 316 -6.22 -13.17 -9.66
CA PHE A 316 -5.53 -14.31 -10.30
C PHE A 316 -4.75 -15.24 -9.35
N GLY A 317 -4.65 -14.91 -8.06
CA GLY A 317 -4.07 -15.78 -7.04
C GLY A 317 -5.13 -16.50 -6.20
N GLU A 318 -6.15 -15.77 -5.78
CA GLU A 318 -7.22 -16.28 -4.90
C GLU A 318 -8.60 -16.27 -5.56
N PHE A 319 -8.77 -15.47 -6.61
CA PHE A 319 -9.95 -15.48 -7.47
C PHE A 319 -9.60 -15.04 -8.89
N VAL A 320 -10.43 -15.41 -9.86
CA VAL A 320 -10.27 -14.96 -11.26
C VAL A 320 -11.24 -13.81 -11.51
N PRO A 321 -10.75 -12.57 -11.74
CA PRO A 321 -11.61 -11.46 -12.13
C PRO A 321 -12.30 -11.77 -13.46
N LEU A 322 -13.61 -11.45 -13.57
CA LEU A 322 -14.40 -11.69 -14.79
C LEU A 322 -14.35 -13.16 -15.26
N ALA A 323 -14.38 -14.12 -14.33
CA ALA A 323 -14.27 -15.55 -14.60
C ALA A 323 -15.20 -16.02 -15.72
N ASP A 324 -16.45 -15.52 -15.75
CA ASP A 324 -17.43 -15.86 -16.79
C ASP A 324 -17.00 -15.47 -18.21
N TRP A 325 -16.30 -14.33 -18.35
CA TRP A 325 -15.75 -13.86 -19.64
C TRP A 325 -14.44 -14.57 -19.98
N LEU A 326 -13.59 -14.82 -19.00
CA LEU A 326 -12.28 -15.47 -19.20
C LEU A 326 -12.43 -16.98 -19.41
N SER A 327 -13.56 -17.58 -19.03
CA SER A 327 -13.86 -18.99 -19.34
C SER A 327 -13.90 -19.28 -20.84
N LEU A 328 -14.09 -18.25 -21.69
CA LEU A 328 -13.93 -18.35 -23.15
C LEU A 328 -12.47 -18.57 -23.57
N PHE A 329 -11.50 -18.38 -22.65
CA PHE A 329 -10.07 -18.56 -22.87
C PHE A 329 -9.48 -19.49 -21.79
N PRO A 330 -9.70 -20.83 -21.90
CA PRO A 330 -9.34 -21.81 -20.87
C PRO A 330 -7.93 -21.71 -20.28
N PRO A 331 -6.86 -21.37 -21.05
CA PRO A 331 -5.53 -21.23 -20.48
C PRO A 331 -5.40 -20.14 -19.41
N LEU A 332 -6.30 -19.13 -19.40
CA LEU A 332 -6.27 -18.03 -18.43
C LEU A 332 -7.02 -18.38 -17.14
N VAL A 333 -7.97 -19.31 -17.19
CA VAL A 333 -8.73 -19.76 -16.01
C VAL A 333 -7.90 -20.70 -15.13
N GLY A 334 -6.98 -21.46 -15.72
CA GLY A 334 -6.05 -22.34 -15.00
C GLY A 334 -4.99 -21.62 -14.15
N LEU A 335 -4.94 -20.27 -14.20
CA LEU A 335 -4.03 -19.45 -13.39
C LEU A 335 -4.39 -19.42 -11.91
N ALA A 336 -5.64 -19.68 -11.53
CA ALA A 336 -6.05 -19.85 -10.14
C ALA A 336 -5.66 -21.26 -9.67
N GLY A 337 -4.43 -21.41 -9.20
CA GLY A 337 -3.86 -22.72 -8.78
C GLY A 337 -4.53 -23.35 -7.56
N PHE A 338 -5.39 -22.62 -6.88
CA PHE A 338 -6.27 -23.07 -5.81
C PHE A 338 -7.70 -22.70 -6.19
N GLY A 339 -8.70 -23.50 -5.78
CA GLY A 339 -10.11 -23.18 -6.01
C GLY A 339 -10.44 -21.77 -5.49
N PRO A 340 -11.50 -21.11 -6.00
CA PRO A 340 -11.78 -19.74 -5.66
C PRO A 340 -12.05 -19.59 -4.16
N PHE A 341 -11.26 -18.75 -3.49
CA PHE A 341 -11.56 -18.33 -2.13
C PHE A 341 -12.79 -17.41 -2.13
N SER A 342 -13.54 -17.47 -1.06
CA SER A 342 -14.64 -16.55 -0.77
C SER A 342 -14.11 -15.35 0.02
N PRO A 343 -14.53 -14.11 -0.30
CA PRO A 343 -14.15 -12.95 0.50
C PRO A 343 -14.85 -12.98 1.86
N GLY A 344 -14.15 -12.49 2.90
CA GLY A 344 -14.75 -12.15 4.17
C GLY A 344 -15.68 -10.94 4.03
N ASP A 345 -16.55 -10.74 5.00
CA ASP A 345 -17.61 -9.72 4.98
C ASP A 345 -17.43 -8.62 6.01
N SER A 346 -16.54 -8.78 6.98
CA SER A 346 -16.44 -7.86 8.11
C SER A 346 -15.04 -7.78 8.72
N THR A 347 -14.73 -6.60 9.21
CA THR A 347 -13.53 -6.35 10.02
C THR A 347 -13.71 -6.94 11.40
N VAL A 348 -12.75 -7.74 11.86
CA VAL A 348 -12.74 -8.37 13.16
C VAL A 348 -11.61 -7.79 14.01
N VAL A 349 -11.93 -7.46 15.27
CA VAL A 349 -10.92 -7.12 16.27
C VAL A 349 -10.57 -8.34 17.12
N LEU A 350 -9.29 -8.49 17.40
CA LEU A 350 -8.70 -9.63 18.10
C LEU A 350 -8.53 -9.27 19.58
N PRO A 351 -9.19 -9.96 20.51
CA PRO A 351 -9.06 -9.66 21.94
C PRO A 351 -7.71 -10.13 22.50
N ILE A 352 -6.97 -9.23 23.12
CA ILE A 352 -5.69 -9.51 23.80
C ILE A 352 -5.81 -9.04 25.25
N GLY A 353 -6.33 -9.90 26.12
CA GLY A 353 -6.71 -9.49 27.48
C GLY A 353 -7.78 -8.41 27.46
N MET A 354 -7.49 -7.23 28.03
CA MET A 354 -8.35 -6.05 28.02
C MET A 354 -8.19 -5.18 26.77
N HIS A 355 -7.21 -5.48 25.93
CA HIS A 355 -6.85 -4.73 24.74
C HIS A 355 -7.35 -5.41 23.46
N ARG A 356 -7.20 -4.70 22.35
CA ARG A 356 -7.68 -5.17 21.04
C ARG A 356 -6.60 -4.97 19.98
N ALA A 357 -6.34 -6.00 19.20
CA ALA A 357 -5.54 -5.92 17.99
C ALA A 357 -6.45 -6.11 16.75
N SER A 358 -5.89 -5.94 15.59
CA SER A 358 -6.49 -6.37 14.31
C SER A 358 -5.41 -6.96 13.43
N THR A 359 -5.82 -7.76 12.44
CA THR A 359 -4.89 -8.27 11.44
C THR A 359 -5.37 -7.96 10.04
N ALA A 360 -4.40 -7.71 9.15
CA ALA A 360 -4.60 -7.72 7.71
C ALA A 360 -3.86 -8.93 7.14
N ILE A 361 -4.48 -9.68 6.24
CA ILE A 361 -3.87 -10.85 5.63
C ILE A 361 -3.20 -10.43 4.31
N CYS A 362 -1.86 -10.45 4.30
CA CYS A 362 -1.03 -10.27 3.11
C CYS A 362 -1.35 -8.97 2.35
N TYR A 363 -1.86 -9.09 1.12
CA TYR A 363 -2.20 -8.00 0.22
C TYR A 363 -3.13 -6.94 0.83
N GLU A 364 -3.91 -7.27 1.84
CA GLU A 364 -4.85 -6.35 2.47
C GLU A 364 -4.19 -5.11 3.09
N VAL A 365 -2.97 -5.25 3.61
CA VAL A 365 -2.24 -4.13 4.24
C VAL A 365 -1.95 -2.98 3.27
N VAL A 366 -2.03 -3.24 1.95
CA VAL A 366 -1.81 -2.20 0.94
C VAL A 366 -3.03 -1.28 0.77
N TYR A 367 -4.21 -1.67 1.29
CA TYR A 367 -5.45 -0.89 1.26
C TYR A 367 -5.58 0.00 2.51
N PRO A 368 -5.38 1.33 2.38
CA PRO A 368 -5.45 2.23 3.54
C PRO A 368 -6.80 2.22 4.25
N SER A 369 -7.89 2.16 3.47
CA SER A 369 -9.27 2.16 3.99
C SER A 369 -9.57 0.95 4.87
N LEU A 370 -9.10 -0.24 4.49
CA LEU A 370 -9.33 -1.46 5.26
C LEU A 370 -8.65 -1.41 6.64
N VAL A 371 -7.38 -0.98 6.67
CA VAL A 371 -6.66 -0.81 7.94
C VAL A 371 -7.29 0.29 8.80
N ARG A 372 -7.78 1.36 8.17
CA ARG A 372 -8.53 2.41 8.86
C ARG A 372 -9.82 1.87 9.51
N GLU A 373 -10.58 1.05 8.82
CA GLU A 373 -11.79 0.42 9.35
C GLU A 373 -11.48 -0.39 10.61
N ALA A 374 -10.38 -1.15 10.61
CA ALA A 374 -9.95 -1.90 11.79
C ALA A 374 -9.63 -0.99 12.98
N VAL A 375 -8.95 0.15 12.73
CA VAL A 375 -8.69 1.14 13.80
C VAL A 375 -9.97 1.80 14.30
N LEU A 376 -10.92 2.10 13.42
CA LEU A 376 -12.22 2.66 13.81
C LEU A 376 -13.06 1.65 14.60
N ALA A 377 -12.93 0.35 14.31
CA ALA A 377 -13.53 -0.73 15.08
C ALA A 377 -12.88 -0.95 16.46
N GLY A 378 -11.81 -0.21 16.78
CA GLY A 378 -11.19 -0.20 18.09
C GLY A 378 -9.85 -0.95 18.18
N SER A 379 -9.18 -1.23 17.07
CA SER A 379 -7.83 -1.80 17.08
C SER A 379 -6.83 -0.82 17.72
N GLU A 380 -6.10 -1.31 18.72
CA GLU A 380 -5.06 -0.59 19.45
C GLU A 380 -3.65 -0.97 19.00
N LEU A 381 -3.53 -2.16 18.37
CA LEU A 381 -2.30 -2.70 17.77
C LEU A 381 -2.63 -3.27 16.39
N LEU A 382 -1.93 -2.85 15.37
CA LEU A 382 -2.05 -3.42 14.03
C LEU A 382 -1.16 -4.65 13.91
N THR A 383 -1.68 -5.70 13.31
CA THR A 383 -0.88 -6.84 12.88
C THR A 383 -1.08 -7.11 11.39
N THR A 384 -0.11 -7.75 10.77
CA THR A 384 -0.27 -8.32 9.44
C THR A 384 0.45 -9.65 9.35
N ILE A 385 -0.22 -10.64 8.81
CA ILE A 385 0.33 -11.95 8.53
C ILE A 385 0.43 -12.14 7.02
N THR A 386 1.54 -12.65 6.53
CA THR A 386 1.77 -12.73 5.09
C THR A 386 2.63 -13.90 4.67
N ASN A 387 2.43 -14.34 3.43
CA ASN A 387 3.30 -15.32 2.78
C ASN A 387 3.97 -14.69 1.55
N ASP A 388 5.05 -13.95 1.78
CA ASP A 388 5.81 -13.30 0.69
C ASP A 388 6.66 -14.29 -0.15
N ALA A 389 6.55 -15.62 0.08
CA ALA A 389 7.25 -16.65 -0.71
C ALA A 389 6.91 -16.56 -2.21
N TRP A 390 5.70 -16.10 -2.54
CA TRP A 390 5.25 -15.84 -3.90
C TRP A 390 6.16 -14.89 -4.68
N TYR A 391 6.80 -13.94 -3.98
CA TYR A 391 7.56 -12.86 -4.61
C TYR A 391 9.03 -13.20 -4.86
N GLY A 392 9.55 -14.30 -4.27
CA GLY A 392 10.94 -14.70 -4.40
C GLY A 392 11.92 -13.60 -3.96
N HIS A 393 13.13 -13.66 -4.50
CA HIS A 393 14.17 -12.63 -4.31
C HIS A 393 13.92 -11.43 -5.22
N SER A 394 12.93 -10.60 -4.86
CA SER A 394 12.54 -9.42 -5.65
C SER A 394 12.39 -8.18 -4.78
N SER A 395 11.97 -7.07 -5.37
CA SER A 395 11.62 -5.84 -4.62
C SER A 395 10.29 -5.93 -3.85
N ALA A 396 9.43 -6.89 -4.18
CA ALA A 396 8.08 -6.96 -3.63
C ALA A 396 8.03 -7.12 -2.11
N PRO A 397 8.80 -7.99 -1.43
CA PRO A 397 8.80 -8.07 0.03
C PRO A 397 9.17 -6.75 0.71
N TYR A 398 10.11 -6.00 0.13
CA TYR A 398 10.53 -4.69 0.64
C TYR A 398 9.45 -3.61 0.42
N GLN A 399 8.82 -3.61 -0.76
CA GLN A 399 7.70 -2.71 -1.07
C GLN A 399 6.51 -3.00 -0.14
N HIS A 400 6.20 -4.27 0.07
CA HIS A 400 5.12 -4.71 0.94
C HIS A 400 5.36 -4.31 2.40
N PHE A 401 6.58 -4.49 2.91
CA PHE A 401 6.98 -4.03 4.23
C PHE A 401 6.89 -2.50 4.36
N ALA A 402 7.32 -1.76 3.34
CA ALA A 402 7.22 -0.30 3.31
C ALA A 402 5.76 0.20 3.34
N MET A 403 4.85 -0.48 2.63
CA MET A 403 3.41 -0.17 2.68
C MET A 403 2.81 -0.47 4.05
N ALA A 404 3.19 -1.58 4.70
CA ALA A 404 2.80 -1.87 6.07
C ALA A 404 3.31 -0.80 7.06
N SER A 405 4.55 -0.32 6.87
CA SER A 405 5.12 0.76 7.67
C SER A 405 4.35 2.08 7.54
N MET A 406 3.85 2.38 6.34
CA MET A 406 3.00 3.55 6.11
C MET A 406 1.70 3.47 6.91
N ARG A 407 1.10 2.30 7.05
CA ARG A 407 -0.11 2.09 7.90
C ARG A 407 0.14 2.45 9.36
N ALA A 408 1.31 2.10 9.89
CA ALA A 408 1.69 2.48 11.26
C ALA A 408 1.69 4.00 11.46
N ILE A 409 2.27 4.75 10.52
CA ILE A 409 2.34 6.22 10.55
C ILE A 409 0.94 6.84 10.42
N GLU A 410 0.15 6.38 9.44
CA GLU A 410 -1.19 6.90 9.16
C GLU A 410 -2.10 6.84 10.37
N HIS A 411 -2.01 5.76 11.14
CA HIS A 411 -2.91 5.50 12.27
C HIS A 411 -2.29 5.80 13.63
N GLY A 412 -0.99 6.12 13.68
CA GLY A 412 -0.29 6.31 14.95
C GLY A 412 -0.35 5.04 15.82
N ARG A 413 -0.12 3.87 15.20
CA ARG A 413 -0.18 2.55 15.84
C ARG A 413 1.13 1.81 15.62
N TYR A 414 1.46 0.92 16.55
CA TYR A 414 2.46 -0.11 16.26
C TYR A 414 1.91 -1.08 15.21
N MET A 415 2.80 -1.56 14.34
CA MET A 415 2.53 -2.63 13.39
C MET A 415 3.45 -3.80 13.68
N ALA A 416 2.87 -4.96 14.01
CA ALA A 416 3.58 -6.22 14.17
C ALA A 416 3.31 -7.10 12.95
N ARG A 417 4.35 -7.38 12.16
CA ARG A 417 4.25 -8.13 10.91
C ARG A 417 4.96 -9.47 11.01
N ALA A 418 4.23 -10.56 10.81
CA ALA A 418 4.78 -11.90 10.66
C ALA A 418 4.73 -12.34 9.19
N ALA A 419 5.87 -12.62 8.60
CA ALA A 419 6.02 -13.11 7.24
C ALA A 419 6.60 -14.53 7.24
N ASN A 420 6.26 -15.36 6.24
CA ASN A 420 6.84 -16.69 6.11
C ASN A 420 8.30 -16.62 5.63
N THR A 421 8.55 -16.04 4.46
CA THR A 421 9.90 -15.87 3.87
C THR A 421 10.25 -14.40 3.66
N GLY A 422 9.28 -13.51 3.81
CA GLY A 422 9.44 -12.07 3.67
C GLY A 422 10.11 -11.42 4.87
N ILE A 423 9.82 -10.15 5.10
CA ILE A 423 10.36 -9.39 6.23
C ILE A 423 9.33 -9.40 7.35
N SER A 424 9.64 -10.10 8.45
CA SER A 424 8.93 -9.93 9.73
C SER A 424 9.53 -8.75 10.49
N GLY A 425 8.71 -8.06 11.30
CA GLY A 425 9.25 -6.97 12.10
C GLY A 425 8.19 -6.19 12.87
N VAL A 426 8.66 -5.34 13.76
CA VAL A 426 7.86 -4.39 14.52
C VAL A 426 8.21 -2.98 14.07
N ILE A 427 7.19 -2.22 13.72
CA ILE A 427 7.29 -0.82 13.30
C ILE A 427 6.54 0.04 14.33
N ASP A 428 7.16 1.11 14.79
CA ASP A 428 6.56 2.03 15.73
C ASP A 428 5.58 3.02 15.05
N PRO A 429 4.79 3.80 15.81
CA PRO A 429 3.81 4.74 15.30
C PRO A 429 4.38 5.89 14.43
N TYR A 430 5.71 6.07 14.47
CA TYR A 430 6.42 7.05 13.65
C TYR A 430 7.04 6.44 12.39
N GLY A 431 6.84 5.12 12.16
CA GLY A 431 7.40 4.39 11.02
C GLY A 431 8.85 3.94 11.22
N ARG A 432 9.40 4.07 12.42
CA ARG A 432 10.73 3.54 12.73
C ARG A 432 10.64 2.03 12.85
N VAL A 433 11.55 1.33 12.18
CA VAL A 433 11.67 -0.12 12.30
C VAL A 433 12.40 -0.43 13.61
N VAL A 434 11.66 -0.97 14.60
CA VAL A 434 12.20 -1.36 15.91
C VAL A 434 13.09 -2.59 15.75
N ALA A 435 12.55 -3.61 15.05
CA ALA A 435 13.31 -4.80 14.66
C ALA A 435 12.74 -5.36 13.36
N ARG A 436 13.59 -6.06 12.61
CA ARG A 436 13.17 -6.80 11.41
C ARG A 436 14.08 -8.00 11.15
N SER A 437 13.53 -9.01 10.50
CA SER A 437 14.28 -10.13 9.92
C SER A 437 14.90 -9.76 8.56
N ALA A 438 15.76 -10.64 8.05
CA ALA A 438 16.04 -10.74 6.63
C ALA A 438 14.93 -11.54 5.90
N ILE A 439 14.89 -11.45 4.56
CA ILE A 439 14.11 -12.38 3.73
C ILE A 439 14.78 -13.74 3.72
N PHE A 440 13.99 -14.82 3.58
CA PHE A 440 14.46 -16.20 3.52
C PHE A 440 15.32 -16.63 4.73
N GLU A 441 15.00 -16.11 5.90
CA GLU A 441 15.62 -16.47 7.17
C GLU A 441 14.59 -17.18 8.06
N GLN A 442 15.00 -18.24 8.75
CA GLN A 442 14.17 -18.84 9.79
C GLN A 442 14.52 -18.19 11.14
N VAL A 443 13.60 -17.40 11.70
CA VAL A 443 13.87 -16.62 12.91
C VAL A 443 12.61 -16.33 13.71
N GLY A 444 12.75 -16.34 15.05
CA GLY A 444 11.77 -15.79 15.98
C GLY A 444 12.23 -14.43 16.49
N LEU A 445 11.44 -13.39 16.32
CA LEU A 445 11.68 -12.05 16.87
C LEU A 445 10.81 -11.85 18.12
N VAL A 446 11.35 -11.19 19.14
CA VAL A 446 10.60 -10.79 20.34
C VAL A 446 10.89 -9.33 20.62
N GLU A 447 9.86 -8.49 20.46
CA GLU A 447 10.01 -7.04 20.58
C GLU A 447 8.83 -6.41 21.31
N GLU A 448 9.08 -5.24 21.91
CA GLU A 448 8.03 -4.45 22.54
C GLU A 448 7.22 -3.69 21.49
N ALA A 449 5.90 -3.80 21.58
CA ALA A 449 4.92 -2.92 20.96
C ALA A 449 4.04 -2.32 22.06
N ARG A 450 3.14 -1.40 21.69
CA ARG A 450 2.22 -0.81 22.67
C ARG A 450 0.81 -0.72 22.09
N PHE A 451 -0.17 -0.94 22.93
CA PHE A 451 -1.56 -0.67 22.62
C PHE A 451 -1.84 0.83 22.72
N LEU A 452 -2.29 1.42 21.63
CA LEU A 452 -2.55 2.87 21.54
C LEU A 452 -4.01 3.10 21.12
N THR A 453 -4.71 4.02 21.81
CA THR A 453 -6.12 4.33 21.57
C THR A 453 -6.36 5.65 20.86
N GLY A 454 -5.38 6.58 20.86
CA GLY A 454 -5.48 7.89 20.22
C GLY A 454 -5.80 7.78 18.72
N ARG A 455 -6.43 8.77 18.13
CA ARG A 455 -6.74 8.81 16.70
C ARG A 455 -5.96 9.91 16.02
N THR A 456 -5.32 9.60 14.90
CA THR A 456 -4.72 10.59 14.01
C THR A 456 -5.82 11.34 13.24
N VAL A 457 -5.46 12.49 12.66
CA VAL A 457 -6.37 13.22 11.77
C VAL A 457 -6.79 12.32 10.60
N TYR A 458 -5.83 11.62 9.96
CA TYR A 458 -6.15 10.69 8.88
C TYR A 458 -7.13 9.59 9.32
N THR A 459 -6.94 8.99 10.50
CA THR A 459 -7.91 8.00 11.02
C THR A 459 -9.33 8.58 11.10
N ALA A 460 -9.47 9.86 11.50
CA ALA A 460 -10.77 10.50 11.60
C ALA A 460 -11.41 10.79 10.23
N ILE A 461 -10.65 11.40 9.31
CA ILE A 461 -11.20 11.91 8.04
C ILE A 461 -11.05 10.93 6.86
N GLY A 462 -10.13 9.94 6.93
CA GLY A 462 -9.86 8.99 5.86
C GLY A 462 -9.31 9.64 4.59
N ASP A 463 -9.69 9.12 3.45
CA ASP A 463 -9.17 9.50 2.13
C ASP A 463 -9.82 10.79 1.56
N ILE A 464 -10.18 11.74 2.44
CA ILE A 464 -10.83 12.99 2.03
C ILE A 464 -9.98 13.77 1.01
N VAL A 465 -8.64 13.68 1.12
CA VAL A 465 -7.73 14.33 0.17
C VAL A 465 -7.93 13.79 -1.25
N ALA A 466 -8.18 12.49 -1.38
CA ALA A 466 -8.44 11.88 -2.69
C ALA A 466 -9.82 12.30 -3.23
N TYR A 467 -10.84 12.34 -2.39
CA TYR A 467 -12.17 12.84 -2.80
C TYR A 467 -12.14 14.31 -3.19
N LEU A 468 -11.42 15.15 -2.44
CA LEU A 468 -11.22 16.56 -2.78
C LEU A 468 -10.44 16.70 -4.09
N ALA A 469 -9.42 15.88 -4.33
CA ALA A 469 -8.67 15.88 -5.58
C ALA A 469 -9.57 15.57 -6.79
N MET A 470 -10.44 14.57 -6.67
CA MET A 470 -11.43 14.25 -7.71
C MET A 470 -12.39 15.42 -7.94
N ALA A 471 -12.93 16.00 -6.87
CA ALA A 471 -13.83 17.15 -6.98
C ALA A 471 -13.13 18.35 -7.65
N ILE A 472 -11.90 18.67 -7.27
CA ILE A 472 -11.09 19.76 -7.87
C ILE A 472 -10.91 19.52 -9.37
N VAL A 473 -10.57 18.30 -9.77
CA VAL A 473 -10.40 17.94 -11.19
C VAL A 473 -11.71 18.13 -11.97
N LEU A 474 -12.82 17.61 -11.45
CA LEU A 474 -14.12 17.73 -12.11
C LEU A 474 -14.57 19.19 -12.24
N LEU A 475 -14.42 19.98 -11.18
CA LEU A 475 -14.74 21.41 -11.20
C LEU A 475 -13.84 22.17 -12.18
N ALA A 476 -12.53 21.92 -12.17
CA ALA A 476 -11.59 22.56 -13.09
C ALA A 476 -11.96 22.26 -14.56
N LEU A 477 -12.28 21.01 -14.89
CA LEU A 477 -12.72 20.62 -16.22
C LEU A 477 -14.05 21.26 -16.62
N PHE A 478 -14.99 21.38 -15.69
CA PHE A 478 -16.29 22.00 -15.91
C PHE A 478 -16.16 23.51 -16.20
N PHE A 479 -15.45 24.27 -15.35
CA PHE A 479 -15.30 25.72 -15.52
C PHE A 479 -14.49 26.07 -16.77
N VAL A 480 -13.42 25.33 -17.04
CA VAL A 480 -12.59 25.55 -18.24
C VAL A 480 -13.36 25.30 -19.55
N ARG A 481 -14.39 24.44 -19.54
CA ARG A 481 -15.30 24.27 -20.69
C ARG A 481 -16.20 25.51 -20.92
N ARG A 482 -16.71 26.16 -19.87
CA ARG A 482 -17.63 27.29 -19.93
C ARG A 482 -16.98 28.61 -20.38
N VAL A 483 -15.68 28.79 -20.15
CA VAL A 483 -14.97 30.03 -20.58
C VAL A 483 -14.85 30.15 -22.09
N ARG A 484 -15.33 29.18 -22.89
CA ARG A 484 -15.35 29.19 -24.37
C ARG A 484 -16.73 29.42 -24.99
N LEU A 485 -17.78 29.60 -24.20
CA LEU A 485 -19.11 29.98 -24.67
C LEU A 485 -19.35 31.46 -24.39
#